data_00127459d7d14353ffbf8954d5560add
#
_entry.id   00127459d7d14353ffbf8954d5560add
#
_cell.length_a   1.000
_cell.length_b   1.000
_cell.length_c   1.000
_cell.angle_alpha   90.00
_cell.angle_beta   90.00
_cell.angle_gamma   90.00
#
_symmetry.space_group_name_H-M   'P 1'
#
loop_
_entity.id
_entity.type
_entity.pdbx_description
1 polymer ?
#
loop_
_entity_poly.entity_id
_entity_poly.type
_entity_poly.pdbx_seq_one_letter_code
_entity_poly.pdbx_strand_id
1 'polypeptide(L)'
;MKRASQSGQVLLTGIVSLLIVLPSTFIQFVYNPWLESQKKKEAQHSVPAGVKKHVIIVGISPIARNLAQVLTRYGFYNVMLCSNTQQALDLMDQGLHAIVGDYDDSDVYRKLRAESARMVVALDNDVRNTNVAFSLREYAGEVPMVARAEKDESIDILKLAGCTRVFQFRKALGHSLTRRVVTGRLNVSQLASFGPLVIAETSVKQTTLGGLTIRECDLRGRFGINVVGLWDHGEFKNPLPSTELEDHMVMVLAGTREQIEAFSAALGREIPADEAPGPVLVLGAGRVGTAAALALKDRGLDVVVVDKQNVAPKLPGIRVQVGDAADLATLERAGIRTAPSIIITTHDDDINAYLTIYCRRLRPDVQIISRSNLDRNVHVLHAAGANLVLSLASLVSTRIINLLEPGRVFMLNEGLNIFRADAGVELAGKTLINSGIRKNTRCNVVAVKTVDGEMLVNPDPKREFHEGDELFLIGDSDAETAYYERYWPDRGLMEEEEPSVEQSLRTALLR
;
A
#
# COMPACT_ATOMS: atom_id res chain seq x y z
N MET A 1 -11.27 12.33 -79.73
CA MET A 1 -11.19 12.99 -78.39
C MET A 1 -11.49 12.05 -77.22
N LYS A 2 -12.42 11.09 -77.27
CA LYS A 2 -12.73 10.23 -76.12
C LYS A 2 -11.60 9.27 -75.69
N ARG A 3 -10.75 8.77 -76.61
CA ARG A 3 -9.63 7.84 -76.22
C ARG A 3 -8.47 8.54 -75.52
N ALA A 4 -8.18 9.84 -75.78
CA ALA A 4 -7.14 10.60 -75.11
C ALA A 4 -7.54 10.95 -73.69
N SER A 5 -8.82 11.13 -73.36
CA SER A 5 -9.34 11.37 -72.01
C SER A 5 -9.27 10.13 -71.11
N GLN A 6 -9.52 8.94 -71.68
CA GLN A 6 -9.42 7.71 -70.91
C GLN A 6 -7.96 7.35 -70.60
N SER A 7 -7.03 7.53 -71.44
CA SER A 7 -5.59 7.29 -71.19
C SER A 7 -5.04 8.26 -70.17
N GLY A 8 -5.48 9.52 -70.10
CA GLY A 8 -5.11 10.49 -69.08
C GLY A 8 -5.65 10.12 -67.68
N GLN A 9 -6.90 9.65 -67.61
CA GLN A 9 -7.49 9.20 -66.33
C GLN A 9 -6.78 7.94 -65.78
N VAL A 10 -6.47 6.96 -66.63
CA VAL A 10 -5.74 5.75 -66.22
C VAL A 10 -4.33 6.11 -65.75
N LEU A 11 -3.65 7.04 -66.43
CA LEU A 11 -2.31 7.48 -66.00
C LEU A 11 -2.36 8.24 -64.68
N LEU A 12 -3.35 9.12 -64.48
CA LEU A 12 -3.54 9.86 -63.25
C LEU A 12 -3.85 8.93 -62.08
N THR A 13 -4.75 7.95 -62.28
CA THR A 13 -5.10 6.95 -61.27
C THR A 13 -3.89 6.08 -60.93
N GLY A 14 -3.08 5.68 -61.92
CA GLY A 14 -1.85 4.94 -61.68
C GLY A 14 -0.81 5.70 -60.86
N ILE A 15 -0.62 6.99 -61.17
CA ILE A 15 0.30 7.87 -60.42
C ILE A 15 -0.18 8.08 -58.98
N VAL A 16 -1.47 8.35 -58.79
CA VAL A 16 -2.05 8.53 -57.45
C VAL A 16 -1.95 7.23 -56.65
N SER A 17 -2.24 6.08 -57.27
CA SER A 17 -2.07 4.76 -56.63
C SER A 17 -0.61 4.51 -56.26
N LEU A 18 0.33 4.84 -57.10
CA LEU A 18 1.75 4.70 -56.83
C LEU A 18 2.22 5.59 -55.67
N LEU A 19 1.74 6.84 -55.65
CA LEU A 19 2.06 7.82 -54.58
C LEU A 19 1.49 7.44 -53.19
N ILE A 20 0.42 6.67 -53.15
CA ILE A 20 -0.19 6.21 -51.90
C ILE A 20 0.33 4.83 -51.50
N VAL A 21 0.38 3.88 -52.46
CA VAL A 21 0.74 2.49 -52.17
C VAL A 21 2.23 2.34 -51.87
N LEU A 22 3.11 3.07 -52.57
CA LEU A 22 4.55 2.95 -52.40
C LEU A 22 5.02 3.42 -50.99
N PRO A 23 4.63 4.61 -50.51
CA PRO A 23 4.95 5.01 -49.12
C PRO A 23 4.33 4.07 -48.07
N SER A 24 3.07 3.66 -48.28
CA SER A 24 2.39 2.72 -47.37
C SER A 24 3.12 1.38 -47.31
N THR A 25 3.49 0.83 -48.46
CA THR A 25 4.25 -0.43 -48.56
C THR A 25 5.65 -0.30 -47.94
N PHE A 26 6.34 0.82 -48.19
CA PHE A 26 7.64 1.12 -47.60
C PHE A 26 7.54 1.21 -46.08
N ILE A 27 6.54 1.93 -45.55
CA ILE A 27 6.30 2.03 -44.10
C ILE A 27 6.03 0.65 -43.52
N GLN A 28 5.17 -0.16 -44.14
CA GLN A 28 4.73 -1.44 -43.61
C GLN A 28 5.82 -2.53 -43.68
N PHE A 29 6.60 -2.60 -44.75
CA PHE A 29 7.54 -3.70 -44.98
C PHE A 29 9.01 -3.35 -44.73
N VAL A 30 9.38 -2.07 -44.66
CA VAL A 30 10.77 -1.64 -44.46
C VAL A 30 10.91 -0.83 -43.18
N TYR A 31 10.13 0.25 -43.04
CA TYR A 31 10.29 1.19 -41.93
C TYR A 31 9.83 0.59 -40.60
N ASN A 32 8.64 -0.03 -40.55
CA ASN A 32 8.15 -0.64 -39.31
C ASN A 32 9.04 -1.79 -38.82
N PRO A 33 9.48 -2.77 -39.66
CA PRO A 33 10.42 -3.82 -39.20
C PRO A 33 11.79 -3.26 -38.81
N TRP A 34 12.26 -2.21 -39.47
CA TRP A 34 13.50 -1.55 -39.08
C TRP A 34 13.34 -0.82 -37.74
N LEU A 35 12.23 -0.11 -37.51
CA LEU A 35 11.92 0.55 -36.26
C LEU A 35 11.76 -0.46 -35.10
N GLU A 36 11.09 -1.58 -35.35
CA GLU A 36 10.99 -2.69 -34.39
C GLU A 36 12.36 -3.29 -34.07
N SER A 37 13.22 -3.43 -35.06
CA SER A 37 14.59 -3.92 -34.86
C SER A 37 15.43 -2.96 -34.02
N GLN A 38 15.29 -1.64 -34.22
CA GLN A 38 15.93 -0.62 -33.40
C GLN A 38 15.41 -0.67 -31.95
N LYS A 39 14.09 -0.70 -31.79
CA LYS A 39 13.46 -0.83 -30.48
C LYS A 39 13.89 -2.10 -29.72
N LYS A 40 14.03 -3.23 -30.44
CA LYS A 40 14.56 -4.48 -29.85
C LYS A 40 16.01 -4.35 -29.38
N LYS A 41 16.83 -3.53 -30.05
CA LYS A 41 18.22 -3.28 -29.63
C LYS A 41 18.30 -2.33 -28.43
N GLU A 42 17.37 -1.41 -28.28
CA GLU A 42 17.27 -0.50 -27.14
C GLU A 42 16.74 -1.18 -25.90
N ALA A 43 15.92 -2.23 -26.07
CA ALA A 43 15.39 -2.98 -24.92
C ALA A 43 16.52 -3.69 -24.17
N GLN A 44 16.57 -3.49 -22.86
CA GLN A 44 17.54 -4.15 -22.00
C GLN A 44 17.28 -5.68 -21.97
N HIS A 45 18.32 -6.47 -22.21
CA HIS A 45 18.20 -7.94 -22.28
C HIS A 45 18.76 -8.67 -21.06
N SER A 46 19.47 -7.98 -20.17
CA SER A 46 20.04 -8.56 -18.96
C SER A 46 20.30 -7.52 -17.88
N VAL A 47 20.30 -7.97 -16.63
CA VAL A 47 20.73 -7.16 -15.50
C VAL A 47 22.25 -6.97 -15.56
N PRO A 48 22.80 -5.73 -15.32
CA PRO A 48 24.24 -5.49 -15.33
C PRO A 48 25.00 -6.40 -14.37
N ALA A 49 26.25 -6.79 -14.75
CA ALA A 49 27.04 -7.79 -14.01
C ALA A 49 27.36 -7.40 -12.56
N GLY A 50 27.43 -6.12 -12.23
CA GLY A 50 27.71 -5.63 -10.87
C GLY A 50 26.49 -5.59 -9.94
N VAL A 51 25.27 -5.76 -10.48
CA VAL A 51 24.04 -5.64 -9.67
C VAL A 51 23.82 -6.92 -8.87
N LYS A 52 23.66 -6.77 -7.55
CA LYS A 52 23.33 -7.83 -6.59
C LYS A 52 22.22 -7.33 -5.66
N LYS A 53 21.57 -8.24 -4.93
CA LYS A 53 20.51 -7.92 -3.94
C LYS A 53 19.36 -7.10 -4.55
N HIS A 54 19.12 -7.20 -5.85
CA HIS A 54 18.03 -6.52 -6.55
C HIS A 54 16.71 -7.27 -6.40
N VAL A 55 15.60 -6.57 -6.71
CA VAL A 55 14.24 -7.15 -6.69
C VAL A 55 13.77 -7.36 -8.13
N ILE A 56 13.31 -8.57 -8.42
CA ILE A 56 12.71 -8.91 -9.72
C ILE A 56 11.19 -8.85 -9.55
N ILE A 57 10.52 -8.06 -10.39
CA ILE A 57 9.06 -7.93 -10.40
C ILE A 57 8.52 -8.59 -11.66
N VAL A 58 7.68 -9.60 -11.51
CA VAL A 58 7.00 -10.24 -12.63
C VAL A 58 5.57 -9.76 -12.73
N GLY A 59 5.24 -9.15 -13.87
CA GLY A 59 3.95 -8.53 -14.14
C GLY A 59 4.10 -7.02 -14.36
N ILE A 60 3.15 -6.46 -15.12
CA ILE A 60 3.17 -5.07 -15.61
C ILE A 60 1.92 -4.27 -15.19
N SER A 61 1.16 -4.81 -14.24
CA SER A 61 -0.03 -4.13 -13.73
C SER A 61 0.32 -2.75 -13.12
N PRO A 62 -0.63 -1.81 -13.05
CA PRO A 62 -0.39 -0.53 -12.37
C PRO A 62 0.13 -0.69 -10.94
N ILE A 63 -0.27 -1.75 -10.23
CA ILE A 63 0.24 -2.09 -8.89
C ILE A 63 1.71 -2.50 -8.93
N ALA A 64 2.12 -3.29 -9.93
CA ALA A 64 3.52 -3.68 -10.10
C ALA A 64 4.42 -2.48 -10.44
N ARG A 65 3.93 -1.53 -11.26
CA ARG A 65 4.64 -0.28 -11.56
C ARG A 65 4.79 0.59 -10.31
N ASN A 66 3.72 0.73 -9.53
CA ASN A 66 3.80 1.46 -8.26
C ASN A 66 4.83 0.81 -7.31
N LEU A 67 4.82 -0.52 -7.17
CA LEU A 67 5.82 -1.22 -6.38
C LEU A 67 7.25 -0.91 -6.87
N ALA A 68 7.49 -0.93 -8.18
CA ALA A 68 8.81 -0.61 -8.73
C ALA A 68 9.26 0.82 -8.37
N GLN A 69 8.36 1.80 -8.47
CA GLN A 69 8.63 3.19 -8.10
C GLN A 69 8.92 3.33 -6.59
N VAL A 70 8.14 2.64 -5.75
CA VAL A 70 8.35 2.65 -4.29
C VAL A 70 9.70 2.02 -3.95
N LEU A 71 10.03 0.86 -4.52
CA LEU A 71 11.33 0.20 -4.31
C LEU A 71 12.51 1.11 -4.70
N THR A 72 12.40 1.84 -5.80
CA THR A 72 13.43 2.81 -6.22
C THR A 72 13.59 3.93 -5.20
N ARG A 73 12.49 4.47 -4.66
CA ARG A 73 12.54 5.49 -3.59
C ARG A 73 13.24 4.99 -2.32
N TYR A 74 13.09 3.70 -2.01
CA TYR A 74 13.76 3.06 -0.87
C TYR A 74 15.18 2.55 -1.20
N GLY A 75 15.75 2.92 -2.36
CA GLY A 75 17.11 2.58 -2.75
C GLY A 75 17.30 1.14 -3.25
N PHE A 76 16.23 0.38 -3.45
CA PHE A 76 16.32 -0.96 -4.01
C PHE A 76 16.39 -0.92 -5.53
N TYR A 77 17.49 -1.45 -6.09
CA TYR A 77 17.52 -1.72 -7.52
C TYR A 77 16.46 -2.77 -7.86
N ASN A 78 15.61 -2.46 -8.79
CA ASN A 78 14.55 -3.38 -9.20
C ASN A 78 14.41 -3.43 -10.71
N VAL A 79 13.92 -4.57 -11.21
CA VAL A 79 13.73 -4.81 -12.64
C VAL A 79 12.42 -5.54 -12.88
N MET A 80 11.67 -5.08 -13.89
CA MET A 80 10.40 -5.67 -14.27
C MET A 80 10.58 -6.63 -15.45
N LEU A 81 10.05 -7.85 -15.33
CA LEU A 81 9.99 -8.81 -16.42
C LEU A 81 8.72 -8.64 -17.24
N CYS A 82 8.86 -8.43 -18.53
CA CYS A 82 7.79 -8.22 -19.50
C CYS A 82 7.92 -9.22 -20.66
N SER A 83 6.80 -9.74 -21.16
CA SER A 83 6.79 -10.62 -22.34
C SER A 83 6.76 -9.86 -23.67
N ASN A 84 6.60 -8.54 -23.66
CA ASN A 84 6.41 -7.71 -24.83
C ASN A 84 7.40 -6.52 -24.85
N THR A 85 8.12 -6.36 -25.97
CA THR A 85 9.12 -5.30 -26.16
C THR A 85 8.51 -3.88 -26.03
N GLN A 86 7.32 -3.66 -26.57
CA GLN A 86 6.68 -2.34 -26.47
C GLN A 86 6.37 -1.96 -25.02
N GLN A 87 5.88 -2.91 -24.24
CA GLN A 87 5.62 -2.70 -22.80
C GLN A 87 6.91 -2.41 -22.02
N ALA A 88 8.01 -3.06 -22.36
CA ALA A 88 9.30 -2.79 -21.73
C ALA A 88 9.78 -1.38 -22.05
N LEU A 89 9.67 -0.92 -23.30
CA LEU A 89 10.01 0.43 -23.69
C LEU A 89 9.14 1.47 -22.98
N ASP A 90 7.82 1.23 -22.90
CA ASP A 90 6.88 2.12 -22.19
C ASP A 90 7.24 2.25 -20.69
N LEU A 91 7.79 1.19 -20.09
CA LEU A 91 8.27 1.23 -18.70
C LEU A 91 9.60 1.98 -18.58
N MET A 92 10.51 1.78 -19.53
CA MET A 92 11.80 2.48 -19.58
C MET A 92 11.60 3.99 -19.80
N ASP A 93 10.64 4.40 -20.63
CA ASP A 93 10.24 5.80 -20.80
C ASP A 93 9.71 6.43 -19.50
N GLN A 94 9.17 5.61 -18.59
CA GLN A 94 8.75 6.03 -17.25
C GLN A 94 9.89 5.98 -16.21
N GLY A 95 11.13 5.72 -16.64
CA GLY A 95 12.30 5.62 -15.77
C GLY A 95 12.41 4.32 -14.96
N LEU A 96 11.67 3.26 -15.37
CA LEU A 96 11.72 1.95 -14.74
C LEU A 96 12.64 1.01 -15.53
N HIS A 97 13.35 0.11 -14.84
CA HIS A 97 14.13 -0.91 -15.51
C HIS A 97 13.22 -2.07 -15.93
N ALA A 98 13.29 -2.47 -17.18
CA ALA A 98 12.50 -3.57 -17.72
C ALA A 98 13.34 -4.49 -18.61
N ILE A 99 13.09 -5.78 -18.53
CA ILE A 99 13.71 -6.81 -19.37
C ILE A 99 12.62 -7.58 -20.07
N VAL A 100 12.85 -7.87 -21.35
CA VAL A 100 11.93 -8.66 -22.18
C VAL A 100 12.30 -10.13 -22.09
N GLY A 101 11.33 -10.99 -21.81
CA GLY A 101 11.48 -12.44 -21.80
C GLY A 101 10.18 -13.17 -21.46
N ASP A 102 10.14 -14.44 -21.78
CA ASP A 102 9.01 -15.31 -21.48
C ASP A 102 9.10 -15.80 -20.03
N TYR A 103 7.98 -15.80 -19.32
CA TYR A 103 7.93 -16.11 -17.88
C TYR A 103 8.22 -17.58 -17.56
N ASP A 104 8.04 -18.46 -18.53
CA ASP A 104 8.25 -19.92 -18.48
C ASP A 104 9.61 -20.36 -19.04
N ASP A 105 10.45 -19.43 -19.51
CA ASP A 105 11.82 -19.68 -19.94
C ASP A 105 12.79 -19.50 -18.77
N SER A 106 13.41 -20.60 -18.32
CA SER A 106 14.41 -20.57 -17.23
C SER A 106 15.65 -19.73 -17.57
N ASP A 107 16.02 -19.59 -18.87
CA ASP A 107 17.13 -18.75 -19.32
C ASP A 107 16.91 -17.26 -19.05
N VAL A 108 15.65 -16.83 -18.98
CA VAL A 108 15.32 -15.43 -18.61
C VAL A 108 15.77 -15.14 -17.18
N TYR A 109 15.60 -16.07 -16.24
CA TYR A 109 16.01 -15.89 -14.84
C TYR A 109 17.53 -15.84 -14.69
N ARG A 110 18.28 -16.47 -15.62
CA ARG A 110 19.74 -16.30 -15.73
C ARG A 110 20.10 -14.87 -16.15
N LYS A 111 19.43 -14.33 -17.18
CA LYS A 111 19.60 -12.94 -17.65
C LYS A 111 19.20 -11.92 -16.58
N LEU A 112 18.19 -12.23 -15.79
CA LEU A 112 17.76 -11.46 -14.62
C LEU A 112 18.68 -11.63 -13.41
N ARG A 113 19.69 -12.53 -13.47
CA ARG A 113 20.61 -12.84 -12.35
C ARG A 113 19.85 -13.21 -11.08
N ALA A 114 18.81 -14.02 -11.22
CA ALA A 114 17.91 -14.36 -10.12
C ALA A 114 18.63 -14.95 -8.90
N GLU A 115 19.74 -15.70 -9.09
CA GLU A 115 20.55 -16.24 -8.00
C GLU A 115 21.11 -15.17 -7.04
N SER A 116 21.37 -13.98 -7.57
CA SER A 116 21.89 -12.85 -6.78
C SER A 116 20.80 -11.83 -6.41
N ALA A 117 19.55 -12.12 -6.74
CA ALA A 117 18.43 -11.28 -6.39
C ALA A 117 18.09 -11.42 -4.89
N ARG A 118 17.63 -10.34 -4.28
CA ARG A 118 17.12 -10.35 -2.90
C ARG A 118 15.75 -11.02 -2.81
N MET A 119 14.92 -10.82 -3.84
CA MET A 119 13.56 -11.33 -3.87
C MET A 119 12.99 -11.30 -5.29
N VAL A 120 12.12 -12.26 -5.59
CA VAL A 120 11.25 -12.25 -6.79
C VAL A 120 9.81 -12.01 -6.35
N VAL A 121 9.13 -11.06 -6.97
CA VAL A 121 7.74 -10.69 -6.65
C VAL A 121 6.85 -10.91 -7.86
N ALA A 122 5.98 -11.92 -7.83
CA ALA A 122 5.07 -12.27 -8.91
C ALA A 122 3.66 -11.72 -8.66
N LEU A 123 3.27 -10.71 -9.45
CA LEU A 123 2.02 -9.94 -9.28
C LEU A 123 1.03 -10.16 -10.44
N ASP A 124 1.16 -11.24 -11.20
CA ASP A 124 0.24 -11.63 -12.27
C ASP A 124 -0.90 -12.53 -11.75
N ASN A 125 -1.61 -13.23 -12.61
CA ASN A 125 -2.65 -14.19 -12.22
C ASN A 125 -2.04 -15.49 -11.64
N ASP A 126 -2.88 -16.28 -10.96
CA ASP A 126 -2.45 -17.47 -10.22
C ASP A 126 -1.70 -18.48 -11.10
N VAL A 127 -2.21 -18.76 -12.32
CA VAL A 127 -1.60 -19.72 -13.25
C VAL A 127 -0.22 -19.26 -13.69
N ARG A 128 -0.10 -17.97 -14.08
CA ARG A 128 1.17 -17.41 -14.53
C ARG A 128 2.18 -17.34 -13.38
N ASN A 129 1.74 -16.95 -12.17
CA ASN A 129 2.61 -16.93 -11.00
C ASN A 129 3.12 -18.34 -10.63
N THR A 130 2.32 -19.39 -10.88
CA THR A 130 2.75 -20.78 -10.70
C THR A 130 3.84 -21.15 -11.69
N ASN A 131 3.68 -20.81 -12.98
CA ASN A 131 4.71 -21.09 -14.00
C ASN A 131 6.00 -20.33 -13.70
N VAL A 132 5.90 -19.04 -13.31
CA VAL A 132 7.06 -18.25 -12.84
C VAL A 132 7.80 -18.97 -11.72
N ALA A 133 7.06 -19.52 -10.74
CA ALA A 133 7.68 -20.23 -9.61
C ALA A 133 8.44 -21.47 -10.07
N PHE A 134 7.86 -22.29 -10.95
CA PHE A 134 8.53 -23.48 -11.48
C PHE A 134 9.81 -23.11 -12.25
N SER A 135 9.73 -22.21 -13.24
CA SER A 135 10.89 -21.81 -14.04
C SER A 135 11.99 -21.14 -13.22
N LEU A 136 11.60 -20.35 -12.20
CA LEU A 136 12.54 -19.76 -11.26
C LEU A 136 13.26 -20.86 -10.46
N ARG A 137 12.55 -21.88 -9.96
CA ARG A 137 13.14 -22.96 -9.15
C ARG A 137 14.07 -23.88 -9.94
N GLU A 138 13.87 -24.01 -11.23
CA GLU A 138 14.82 -24.72 -12.10
C GLU A 138 16.19 -24.05 -12.15
N TYR A 139 16.24 -22.70 -12.06
CA TYR A 139 17.48 -21.94 -12.19
C TYR A 139 18.02 -21.43 -10.84
N ALA A 140 17.16 -20.88 -9.99
CA ALA A 140 17.52 -20.24 -8.71
C ALA A 140 16.67 -20.82 -7.57
N GLY A 141 17.07 -22.00 -7.08
CA GLY A 141 16.29 -22.80 -6.12
C GLY A 141 15.99 -22.08 -4.80
N GLU A 142 16.87 -21.21 -4.33
CA GLU A 142 16.85 -20.66 -2.98
C GLU A 142 16.36 -19.21 -2.87
N VAL A 143 16.25 -18.47 -3.99
CA VAL A 143 15.86 -17.07 -3.94
C VAL A 143 14.45 -16.91 -3.34
N PRO A 144 14.24 -15.99 -2.37
CA PRO A 144 12.92 -15.76 -1.83
C PRO A 144 11.94 -15.30 -2.91
N MET A 145 10.78 -15.96 -2.99
CA MET A 145 9.74 -15.62 -3.95
C MET A 145 8.42 -15.31 -3.24
N VAL A 146 7.86 -14.16 -3.55
CA VAL A 146 6.54 -13.73 -3.10
C VAL A 146 5.58 -13.75 -4.28
N ALA A 147 4.43 -14.38 -4.12
CA ALA A 147 3.40 -14.42 -5.15
C ALA A 147 2.07 -13.85 -4.65
N ARG A 148 1.34 -13.21 -5.56
CA ARG A 148 -0.06 -12.86 -5.36
C ARG A 148 -0.93 -14.07 -5.68
N ALA A 149 -1.85 -14.44 -4.78
CA ALA A 149 -2.95 -15.35 -5.06
C ALA A 149 -4.27 -14.60 -5.18
N GLU A 150 -5.09 -15.00 -6.14
CA GLU A 150 -6.44 -14.46 -6.32
C GLU A 150 -7.49 -15.34 -5.66
N LYS A 151 -7.27 -16.67 -5.62
CA LYS A 151 -8.16 -17.67 -5.07
C LYS A 151 -7.55 -18.35 -3.85
N ASP A 152 -8.40 -18.80 -2.91
CA ASP A 152 -7.94 -19.52 -1.72
C ASP A 152 -7.26 -20.84 -2.11
N GLU A 153 -7.80 -21.57 -3.11
CA GLU A 153 -7.30 -22.84 -3.60
C GLU A 153 -5.90 -22.72 -4.26
N SER A 154 -5.57 -21.55 -4.79
CA SER A 154 -4.28 -21.30 -5.43
C SER A 154 -3.12 -21.14 -4.44
N ILE A 155 -3.40 -20.91 -3.16
CA ILE A 155 -2.37 -20.67 -2.14
C ILE A 155 -1.46 -21.89 -2.01
N ASP A 156 -2.04 -23.07 -1.87
CA ASP A 156 -1.28 -24.31 -1.68
C ASP A 156 -0.53 -24.71 -2.98
N ILE A 157 -1.15 -24.47 -4.14
CA ILE A 157 -0.51 -24.70 -5.44
C ILE A 157 0.74 -23.83 -5.60
N LEU A 158 0.63 -22.52 -5.28
CA LEU A 158 1.76 -21.59 -5.35
C LEU A 158 2.87 -21.95 -4.36
N LYS A 159 2.52 -22.39 -3.15
CA LYS A 159 3.52 -22.87 -2.18
C LYS A 159 4.22 -24.14 -2.67
N LEU A 160 3.47 -25.13 -3.21
CA LEU A 160 4.02 -26.35 -3.80
C LEU A 160 4.92 -26.05 -5.00
N ALA A 161 4.59 -25.01 -5.80
CA ALA A 161 5.44 -24.53 -6.89
C ALA A 161 6.74 -23.86 -6.42
N GLY A 162 6.89 -23.61 -5.11
CA GLY A 162 8.11 -23.08 -4.52
C GLY A 162 8.03 -21.60 -4.10
N CYS A 163 6.84 -20.98 -4.04
CA CYS A 163 6.72 -19.64 -3.49
C CYS A 163 6.99 -19.65 -1.98
N THR A 164 7.90 -18.78 -1.53
CA THR A 164 8.25 -18.62 -0.12
C THR A 164 7.09 -17.99 0.66
N ARG A 165 6.38 -17.03 0.04
CA ARG A 165 5.22 -16.34 0.60
C ARG A 165 4.14 -16.17 -0.46
N VAL A 166 2.89 -16.34 -0.04
CA VAL A 166 1.73 -16.14 -0.93
C VAL A 166 0.76 -15.18 -0.23
N PHE A 167 0.39 -14.09 -0.92
CA PHE A 167 -0.51 -13.07 -0.38
C PHE A 167 -1.78 -12.91 -1.19
N GLN A 168 -2.89 -12.82 -0.49
CA GLN A 168 -4.18 -12.39 -1.04
C GLN A 168 -4.42 -10.92 -0.74
N PHE A 169 -3.74 -10.04 -1.45
CA PHE A 169 -3.75 -8.60 -1.17
C PHE A 169 -5.17 -7.98 -1.16
N ARG A 170 -6.05 -8.44 -2.06
CA ARG A 170 -7.45 -7.92 -2.11
C ARG A 170 -8.26 -8.34 -0.89
N LYS A 171 -8.07 -9.56 -0.39
CA LYS A 171 -8.69 -10.04 0.85
C LYS A 171 -8.15 -9.28 2.05
N ALA A 172 -6.82 -9.09 2.11
CA ALA A 172 -6.16 -8.30 3.14
C ALA A 172 -6.64 -6.84 3.16
N LEU A 173 -6.83 -6.22 1.99
CA LEU A 173 -7.40 -4.87 1.90
C LEU A 173 -8.83 -4.82 2.46
N GLY A 174 -9.68 -5.78 2.11
CA GLY A 174 -11.02 -5.89 2.66
C GLY A 174 -11.02 -5.92 4.19
N HIS A 175 -10.20 -6.78 4.79
CA HIS A 175 -10.03 -6.83 6.25
C HIS A 175 -9.50 -5.50 6.83
N SER A 176 -8.58 -4.83 6.14
CA SER A 176 -8.03 -3.56 6.61
C SER A 176 -9.07 -2.42 6.60
N LEU A 177 -9.95 -2.39 5.60
CA LEU A 177 -11.06 -1.42 5.55
C LEU A 177 -12.01 -1.57 6.77
N THR A 178 -12.27 -2.81 7.20
CA THR A 178 -13.23 -3.07 8.28
C THR A 178 -12.74 -2.68 9.66
N ARG A 179 -11.42 -2.67 9.89
CA ARG A 179 -10.84 -2.30 11.19
C ARG A 179 -11.19 -0.88 11.60
N ARG A 180 -11.50 -0.02 10.65
CA ARG A 180 -11.74 1.41 10.82
C ARG A 180 -13.22 1.80 10.81
N VAL A 181 -14.11 0.82 10.68
CA VAL A 181 -15.56 1.05 10.73
C VAL A 181 -15.99 1.51 12.11
N VAL A 182 -16.70 2.62 12.18
CA VAL A 182 -17.30 3.14 13.41
C VAL A 182 -18.43 2.21 13.85
N THR A 183 -18.33 1.64 15.03
CA THR A 183 -19.27 0.63 15.56
C THR A 183 -19.98 1.08 16.83
N GLY A 184 -19.99 2.37 17.10
CA GLY A 184 -20.61 2.89 18.31
C GLY A 184 -19.76 2.79 19.58
N ARG A 185 -18.76 1.94 19.62
CA ARG A 185 -17.74 1.90 20.68
C ARG A 185 -16.41 2.38 20.12
N LEU A 186 -15.58 3.00 20.95
CA LEU A 186 -14.25 3.41 20.55
C LEU A 186 -13.49 2.21 20.02
N ASN A 187 -13.09 2.27 18.76
CA ASN A 187 -12.28 1.25 18.13
C ASN A 187 -10.86 1.78 17.94
N VAL A 188 -9.95 1.36 18.81
CA VAL A 188 -8.52 1.61 18.66
C VAL A 188 -7.92 0.47 17.87
N SER A 189 -7.50 0.75 16.63
CA SER A 189 -6.95 -0.24 15.72
C SER A 189 -5.44 -0.31 15.87
N GLN A 190 -4.92 -1.43 16.36
CA GLN A 190 -3.47 -1.65 16.43
C GLN A 190 -2.90 -1.76 15.01
N LEU A 191 -1.90 -0.92 14.70
CA LEU A 191 -1.16 -0.93 13.44
C LEU A 191 0.08 -1.82 13.53
N ALA A 192 0.84 -1.68 14.63
CA ALA A 192 2.06 -2.45 14.88
C ALA A 192 2.31 -2.61 16.38
N SER A 193 3.16 -3.59 16.73
CA SER A 193 3.73 -3.70 18.08
C SER A 193 5.19 -4.15 18.02
N PHE A 194 6.00 -3.61 18.94
CA PHE A 194 7.43 -3.89 19.09
C PHE A 194 7.70 -4.09 20.59
N GLY A 195 7.62 -5.34 21.06
CA GLY A 195 7.62 -5.61 22.49
C GLY A 195 6.46 -4.87 23.19
N PRO A 196 6.71 -4.04 24.21
CA PRO A 196 5.68 -3.29 24.91
C PRO A 196 5.14 -2.08 24.13
N LEU A 197 5.86 -1.59 23.10
CA LEU A 197 5.41 -0.46 22.26
C LEU A 197 4.29 -0.92 21.34
N VAL A 198 3.17 -0.25 21.41
CA VAL A 198 2.02 -0.38 20.51
C VAL A 198 1.82 0.91 19.75
N ILE A 199 1.73 0.83 18.42
CA ILE A 199 1.25 1.91 17.58
C ILE A 199 -0.17 1.58 17.17
N ALA A 200 -1.05 2.53 17.40
CA ALA A 200 -2.48 2.35 17.14
C ALA A 200 -3.06 3.59 16.46
N GLU A 201 -4.21 3.43 15.85
CA GLU A 201 -4.98 4.54 15.28
C GLU A 201 -6.41 4.54 15.81
N THR A 202 -6.99 5.74 15.90
CA THR A 202 -8.39 5.91 16.25
C THR A 202 -8.96 7.17 15.62
N SER A 203 -10.24 7.13 15.23
CA SER A 203 -10.95 8.31 14.74
C SER A 203 -11.28 9.26 15.89
N VAL A 204 -11.01 10.55 15.70
CA VAL A 204 -11.41 11.59 16.66
C VAL A 204 -12.91 11.56 16.94
N LYS A 205 -13.75 11.32 15.92
CA LYS A 205 -15.21 11.23 16.03
C LYS A 205 -15.70 10.18 17.03
N GLN A 206 -14.90 9.11 17.26
CA GLN A 206 -15.25 8.06 18.23
C GLN A 206 -14.85 8.43 19.68
N THR A 207 -14.20 9.56 19.88
CA THR A 207 -13.71 10.04 21.16
C THR A 207 -14.49 11.28 21.63
N THR A 208 -14.28 11.64 22.87
CA THR A 208 -14.78 12.90 23.43
C THR A 208 -13.81 14.07 23.22
N LEU A 209 -12.85 13.93 22.30
CA LEU A 209 -11.74 14.86 22.11
C LEU A 209 -11.96 15.88 20.98
N GLY A 210 -13.00 15.70 20.16
CA GLY A 210 -13.32 16.63 19.06
C GLY A 210 -13.50 18.07 19.55
N GLY A 211 -12.88 19.04 18.86
CA GLY A 211 -12.87 20.44 19.20
C GLY A 211 -11.84 20.85 20.26
N LEU A 212 -11.09 19.90 20.84
CA LEU A 212 -10.00 20.20 21.77
C LEU A 212 -8.66 20.24 21.04
N THR A 213 -7.74 21.05 21.54
CA THR A 213 -6.34 21.03 21.10
C THR A 213 -5.59 19.84 21.70
N ILE A 214 -4.49 19.41 21.04
CA ILE A 214 -3.60 18.33 21.56
C ILE A 214 -3.14 18.64 23.00
N ARG A 215 -2.89 19.92 23.31
CA ARG A 215 -2.50 20.36 24.66
C ARG A 215 -3.62 20.17 25.68
N GLU A 216 -4.84 20.55 25.33
CA GLU A 216 -6.02 20.42 26.22
C GLU A 216 -6.39 18.95 26.46
N CYS A 217 -6.15 18.08 25.49
CA CYS A 217 -6.36 16.64 25.64
C CYS A 217 -5.45 16.01 26.70
N ASP A 218 -4.23 16.53 26.85
CA ASP A 218 -3.19 16.04 27.78
C ASP A 218 -3.07 14.51 27.84
N LEU A 219 -3.08 13.86 26.67
CA LEU A 219 -3.06 12.40 26.59
C LEU A 219 -1.80 11.79 27.19
N ARG A 220 -0.69 12.54 27.14
CA ARG A 220 0.56 12.10 27.75
C ARG A 220 0.50 12.14 29.28
N GLY A 221 -0.01 13.21 29.88
CA GLY A 221 -0.14 13.31 31.34
C GLY A 221 -1.17 12.36 31.90
N ARG A 222 -2.31 12.20 31.21
CA ARG A 222 -3.44 11.37 31.68
C ARG A 222 -3.24 9.87 31.48
N PHE A 223 -2.64 9.47 30.37
CA PHE A 223 -2.58 8.05 29.93
C PHE A 223 -1.17 7.58 29.58
N GLY A 224 -0.17 8.46 29.52
CA GLY A 224 1.17 8.12 29.03
C GLY A 224 1.27 7.92 27.51
N ILE A 225 0.26 8.34 26.75
CA ILE A 225 0.16 8.15 25.30
C ILE A 225 0.67 9.37 24.56
N ASN A 226 1.49 9.16 23.53
CA ASN A 226 1.84 10.20 22.58
C ASN A 226 0.95 10.16 21.34
N VAL A 227 0.46 11.32 20.90
CA VAL A 227 -0.10 11.52 19.57
C VAL A 227 1.08 11.78 18.63
N VAL A 228 1.44 10.77 17.84
CA VAL A 228 2.62 10.82 16.96
C VAL A 228 2.31 11.38 15.59
N GLY A 229 1.03 11.42 15.22
CA GLY A 229 0.57 11.99 13.96
C GLY A 229 -0.93 12.07 13.87
N LEU A 230 -1.38 12.82 12.88
CA LEU A 230 -2.79 12.94 12.50
C LEU A 230 -2.90 12.66 11.01
N TRP A 231 -3.85 11.82 10.63
CA TRP A 231 -4.33 11.75 9.25
C TRP A 231 -5.44 12.78 9.09
N ASP A 232 -5.21 13.75 8.23
CA ASP A 232 -6.14 14.82 7.90
C ASP A 232 -6.36 14.78 6.38
N HIS A 233 -7.56 14.41 5.95
CA HIS A 233 -7.91 14.22 4.53
C HIS A 233 -6.90 13.35 3.74
N GLY A 234 -6.34 12.32 4.41
CA GLY A 234 -5.37 11.39 3.81
C GLY A 234 -3.93 11.86 3.81
N GLU A 235 -3.65 13.06 4.32
CA GLU A 235 -2.31 13.59 4.51
C GLU A 235 -1.86 13.35 5.94
N PHE A 236 -0.65 12.80 6.10
CA PHE A 236 -0.06 12.63 7.42
C PHE A 236 0.55 13.94 7.92
N LYS A 237 0.09 14.41 9.07
CA LYS A 237 0.56 15.65 9.69
C LYS A 237 1.14 15.40 11.07
N ASN A 238 2.28 16.02 11.35
CA ASN A 238 2.84 16.06 12.70
C ASN A 238 2.09 17.11 13.54
N PRO A 239 1.35 16.71 14.60
CA PRO A 239 0.55 17.66 15.37
C PRO A 239 1.42 18.59 16.20
N LEU A 240 1.01 19.85 16.29
CA LEU A 240 1.52 20.80 17.25
C LEU A 240 0.65 20.79 18.52
N PRO A 241 1.15 21.25 19.68
CA PRO A 241 0.33 21.36 20.89
C PRO A 241 -0.94 22.20 20.72
N SER A 242 -0.94 23.14 19.77
CA SER A 242 -2.08 24.00 19.41
C SER A 242 -2.97 23.43 18.30
N THR A 243 -2.66 22.26 17.76
CA THR A 243 -3.49 21.63 16.72
C THR A 243 -4.81 21.20 17.34
N GLU A 244 -5.92 21.69 16.80
CA GLU A 244 -7.27 21.30 17.16
C GLU A 244 -7.63 19.95 16.49
N LEU A 245 -8.31 19.09 17.24
CA LEU A 245 -8.77 17.78 16.77
C LEU A 245 -10.16 17.90 16.14
N GLU A 246 -10.26 17.68 14.84
CA GLU A 246 -11.53 17.70 14.14
C GLU A 246 -12.08 16.26 13.94
N ASP A 247 -13.41 16.12 13.93
CA ASP A 247 -14.09 14.82 13.87
C ASP A 247 -13.70 13.94 12.68
N HIS A 248 -13.26 14.54 11.57
CA HIS A 248 -12.84 13.81 10.38
C HIS A 248 -11.41 13.23 10.49
N MET A 249 -10.62 13.69 11.47
CA MET A 249 -9.24 13.28 11.65
C MET A 249 -9.13 11.88 12.26
N VAL A 250 -8.00 11.22 11.97
CA VAL A 250 -7.60 9.96 12.61
C VAL A 250 -6.28 10.18 13.34
N MET A 251 -6.29 9.95 14.65
CA MET A 251 -5.08 10.05 15.48
C MET A 251 -4.25 8.79 15.36
N VAL A 252 -2.93 8.95 15.23
CA VAL A 252 -1.94 7.88 15.39
C VAL A 252 -1.32 8.02 16.78
N LEU A 253 -1.44 6.96 17.57
CA LEU A 253 -1.09 6.92 18.98
C LEU A 253 0.09 5.97 19.21
N ALA A 254 1.00 6.33 20.10
CA ALA A 254 2.05 5.45 20.60
C ALA A 254 1.93 5.31 22.13
N GLY A 255 1.95 4.08 22.62
CA GLY A 255 1.84 3.76 24.04
C GLY A 255 2.06 2.29 24.32
N THR A 256 1.90 1.85 25.57
CA THR A 256 1.81 0.42 25.90
C THR A 256 0.38 -0.08 25.67
N ARG A 257 0.20 -1.40 25.67
CA ARG A 257 -1.13 -2.00 25.54
C ARG A 257 -2.09 -1.51 26.62
N GLU A 258 -1.64 -1.48 27.85
CA GLU A 258 -2.41 -1.05 29.02
C GLU A 258 -2.79 0.43 28.92
N GLN A 259 -1.89 1.28 28.43
CA GLN A 259 -2.15 2.70 28.20
C GLN A 259 -3.21 2.91 27.13
N ILE A 260 -3.13 2.18 26.01
CA ILE A 260 -4.11 2.23 24.93
C ILE A 260 -5.48 1.72 25.39
N GLU A 261 -5.54 0.66 26.19
CA GLU A 261 -6.77 0.13 26.77
C GLU A 261 -7.41 1.13 27.76
N ALA A 262 -6.61 1.74 28.65
CA ALA A 262 -7.08 2.79 29.57
C ALA A 262 -7.63 4.01 28.84
N PHE A 263 -6.95 4.46 27.79
CA PHE A 263 -7.44 5.52 26.88
C PHE A 263 -8.79 5.15 26.27
N SER A 264 -8.89 3.93 25.71
CA SER A 264 -10.10 3.45 25.07
C SER A 264 -11.28 3.40 26.04
N ALA A 265 -11.04 2.95 27.27
CA ALA A 265 -12.08 2.88 28.29
C ALA A 265 -12.56 4.26 28.78
N ALA A 266 -11.64 5.24 28.88
CA ALA A 266 -11.94 6.54 29.46
C ALA A 266 -12.55 7.54 28.46
N LEU A 267 -12.17 7.48 27.19
CA LEU A 267 -12.51 8.49 26.18
C LEU A 267 -13.40 7.99 25.05
N GLY A 268 -13.79 6.73 25.10
CA GLY A 268 -14.77 6.18 24.16
C GLY A 268 -16.12 6.86 24.29
N ARG A 269 -16.64 7.36 23.16
CA ARG A 269 -18.00 7.90 23.12
C ARG A 269 -18.98 6.73 23.21
N GLU A 270 -19.80 6.73 24.27
CA GLU A 270 -20.94 5.77 24.34
C GLU A 270 -22.04 6.26 23.40
N ILE A 271 -22.50 5.37 22.52
CA ILE A 271 -23.74 5.63 21.76
C ILE A 271 -24.88 5.16 22.64
N PRO A 272 -25.92 6.00 22.87
CA PRO A 272 -27.10 5.63 23.62
C PRO A 272 -27.75 4.36 23.02
N ALA A 273 -28.24 3.46 23.89
CA ALA A 273 -28.83 2.20 23.48
C ALA A 273 -30.06 2.38 22.56
N ASP A 274 -30.72 3.55 22.62
CA ASP A 274 -31.86 3.90 21.78
C ASP A 274 -31.49 4.28 20.35
N GLU A 275 -30.22 4.58 20.10
CA GLU A 275 -29.66 4.81 18.77
C GLU A 275 -28.94 3.57 18.26
N ALA A 276 -29.65 2.42 18.17
CA ALA A 276 -29.07 1.25 17.55
C ALA A 276 -28.60 1.61 16.12
N PRO A 277 -27.29 1.54 15.84
CA PRO A 277 -26.78 1.94 14.53
C PRO A 277 -27.40 1.05 13.46
N GLY A 278 -27.80 1.65 12.35
CA GLY A 278 -28.25 0.91 11.18
C GLY A 278 -27.13 0.03 10.61
N PRO A 279 -27.37 -0.67 9.50
CA PRO A 279 -26.39 -1.57 8.92
C PRO A 279 -25.19 -0.82 8.37
N VAL A 280 -24.01 -1.44 8.45
CA VAL A 280 -22.85 -1.00 7.68
C VAL A 280 -23.07 -1.35 6.21
N LEU A 281 -22.98 -0.37 5.32
CA LEU A 281 -23.15 -0.60 3.90
C LEU A 281 -21.83 -0.93 3.23
N VAL A 282 -21.81 -1.97 2.40
CA VAL A 282 -20.68 -2.30 1.53
C VAL A 282 -21.13 -2.16 0.08
N LEU A 283 -20.61 -1.16 -0.63
CA LEU A 283 -20.94 -0.89 -2.03
C LEU A 283 -19.93 -1.58 -2.95
N GLY A 284 -20.40 -2.64 -3.64
CA GLY A 284 -19.59 -3.52 -4.48
C GLY A 284 -19.18 -4.81 -3.77
N ALA A 285 -19.55 -5.95 -4.34
CA ALA A 285 -19.25 -7.30 -3.83
C ALA A 285 -18.16 -8.01 -4.62
N GLY A 286 -17.19 -7.27 -5.12
CA GLY A 286 -15.94 -7.84 -5.62
C GLY A 286 -15.15 -8.51 -4.49
N ARG A 287 -13.94 -9.05 -4.79
CA ARG A 287 -13.10 -9.73 -3.79
C ARG A 287 -12.85 -8.91 -2.53
N VAL A 288 -12.63 -7.59 -2.66
CA VAL A 288 -12.43 -6.68 -1.52
C VAL A 288 -13.71 -6.54 -0.70
N GLY A 289 -14.84 -6.24 -1.35
CA GLY A 289 -16.11 -6.04 -0.67
C GLY A 289 -16.65 -7.31 -0.01
N THR A 290 -16.51 -8.46 -0.67
CA THR A 290 -16.84 -9.77 -0.07
C THR A 290 -16.01 -10.02 1.18
N ALA A 291 -14.70 -9.80 1.13
CA ALA A 291 -13.83 -9.97 2.30
C ALA A 291 -14.17 -8.98 3.42
N ALA A 292 -14.50 -7.73 3.08
CA ALA A 292 -14.94 -6.74 4.05
C ALA A 292 -16.28 -7.14 4.69
N ALA A 293 -17.27 -7.54 3.91
CA ALA A 293 -18.57 -7.92 4.42
C ALA A 293 -18.51 -9.12 5.38
N LEU A 294 -17.73 -10.16 5.03
CA LEU A 294 -17.50 -11.32 5.89
C LEU A 294 -16.80 -10.93 7.19
N ALA A 295 -15.74 -10.13 7.11
CA ALA A 295 -15.02 -9.69 8.30
C ALA A 295 -15.86 -8.80 9.23
N LEU A 296 -16.77 -7.98 8.70
CA LEU A 296 -17.73 -7.22 9.52
C LEU A 296 -18.74 -8.14 10.20
N LYS A 297 -19.27 -9.12 9.47
CA LYS A 297 -20.15 -10.14 10.03
C LYS A 297 -19.51 -10.92 11.16
N ASP A 298 -18.25 -11.37 10.98
CA ASP A 298 -17.49 -12.09 12.00
C ASP A 298 -17.28 -11.24 13.28
N ARG A 299 -17.33 -9.91 13.15
CA ARG A 299 -17.34 -8.97 14.29
C ARG A 299 -18.74 -8.75 14.88
N GLY A 300 -19.76 -9.45 14.39
CA GLY A 300 -21.15 -9.35 14.87
C GLY A 300 -21.90 -8.11 14.41
N LEU A 301 -21.44 -7.43 13.35
CA LEU A 301 -22.09 -6.23 12.83
C LEU A 301 -23.20 -6.59 11.82
N ASP A 302 -24.27 -5.78 11.82
CA ASP A 302 -25.26 -5.85 10.77
C ASP A 302 -24.72 -5.24 9.48
N VAL A 303 -24.73 -6.00 8.39
CA VAL A 303 -24.10 -5.64 7.11
C VAL A 303 -25.10 -5.80 5.98
N VAL A 304 -25.16 -4.79 5.11
CA VAL A 304 -25.87 -4.88 3.83
C VAL A 304 -24.88 -4.63 2.70
N VAL A 305 -24.82 -5.57 1.78
CA VAL A 305 -24.00 -5.45 0.57
C VAL A 305 -24.89 -5.01 -0.59
N VAL A 306 -24.46 -3.97 -1.31
CA VAL A 306 -25.13 -3.48 -2.53
C VAL A 306 -24.26 -3.86 -3.73
N ASP A 307 -24.83 -4.62 -4.66
CA ASP A 307 -24.15 -4.97 -5.91
C ASP A 307 -25.17 -5.08 -7.07
N LYS A 308 -24.73 -4.80 -8.29
CA LYS A 308 -25.56 -4.96 -9.50
C LYS A 308 -25.95 -6.41 -9.76
N GLN A 309 -25.11 -7.35 -9.29
CA GLN A 309 -25.31 -8.79 -9.44
C GLN A 309 -25.83 -9.41 -8.13
N ASN A 310 -26.59 -10.49 -8.26
CA ASN A 310 -26.97 -11.27 -7.08
C ASN A 310 -25.78 -12.10 -6.57
N VAL A 311 -25.14 -11.61 -5.52
CA VAL A 311 -23.95 -12.23 -4.88
C VAL A 311 -24.29 -12.95 -3.58
N ALA A 312 -25.56 -13.06 -3.22
CA ALA A 312 -26.00 -13.74 -1.99
C ALA A 312 -25.40 -15.14 -1.77
N PRO A 313 -25.20 -15.99 -2.80
CA PRO A 313 -24.58 -17.30 -2.62
C PRO A 313 -23.14 -17.24 -2.08
N LYS A 314 -22.42 -16.14 -2.27
CA LYS A 314 -21.06 -15.92 -1.78
C LYS A 314 -20.99 -15.29 -0.39
N LEU A 315 -22.15 -14.87 0.16
CA LEU A 315 -22.26 -14.07 1.37
C LEU A 315 -23.29 -14.68 2.34
N PRO A 316 -23.04 -15.89 2.85
CA PRO A 316 -24.00 -16.58 3.70
C PRO A 316 -24.33 -15.77 4.97
N GLY A 317 -25.64 -15.52 5.20
CA GLY A 317 -26.12 -14.77 6.37
C GLY A 317 -25.81 -13.27 6.37
N ILE A 318 -25.51 -12.69 5.19
CA ILE A 318 -25.39 -11.24 4.97
C ILE A 318 -26.53 -10.82 4.03
N ARG A 319 -27.17 -9.70 4.33
CA ARG A 319 -28.20 -9.14 3.46
C ARG A 319 -27.58 -8.56 2.20
N VAL A 320 -28.12 -8.93 1.03
CA VAL A 320 -27.70 -8.43 -0.27
C VAL A 320 -28.84 -7.64 -0.89
N GLN A 321 -28.60 -6.36 -1.15
CA GLN A 321 -29.47 -5.51 -1.94
C GLN A 321 -28.98 -5.50 -3.39
N VAL A 322 -29.69 -6.18 -4.26
CA VAL A 322 -29.37 -6.16 -5.70
C VAL A 322 -29.85 -4.83 -6.31
N GLY A 323 -28.94 -4.15 -6.99
CA GLY A 323 -29.21 -2.88 -7.65
C GLY A 323 -27.95 -2.02 -7.88
N ASP A 324 -28.13 -0.90 -8.56
CA ASP A 324 -27.07 0.07 -8.75
C ASP A 324 -26.90 0.93 -7.49
N ALA A 325 -25.68 0.99 -6.96
CA ALA A 325 -25.36 1.87 -5.83
C ALA A 325 -25.45 3.38 -6.19
N ALA A 326 -25.55 3.72 -7.48
CA ALA A 326 -25.83 5.07 -7.94
C ALA A 326 -27.33 5.43 -7.91
N ASP A 327 -28.22 4.47 -7.63
CA ASP A 327 -29.66 4.69 -7.54
C ASP A 327 -30.09 4.94 -6.09
N LEU A 328 -30.81 6.05 -5.86
CA LEU A 328 -31.26 6.45 -4.52
C LEU A 328 -32.20 5.39 -3.90
N ALA A 329 -33.16 4.85 -4.68
CA ALA A 329 -34.09 3.87 -4.16
C ALA A 329 -33.35 2.58 -3.71
N THR A 330 -32.31 2.19 -4.41
CA THR A 330 -31.43 1.08 -4.04
C THR A 330 -30.72 1.34 -2.72
N LEU A 331 -30.11 2.51 -2.55
CA LEU A 331 -29.42 2.90 -1.31
C LEU A 331 -30.38 3.04 -0.12
N GLU A 332 -31.57 3.57 -0.36
CA GLU A 332 -32.62 3.68 0.69
C GLU A 332 -33.08 2.30 1.18
N ARG A 333 -33.36 1.35 0.26
CA ARG A 333 -33.65 -0.03 0.62
C ARG A 333 -32.50 -0.71 1.37
N ALA A 334 -31.28 -0.35 1.05
CA ALA A 334 -30.08 -0.85 1.76
C ALA A 334 -29.95 -0.26 3.17
N GLY A 335 -30.60 0.86 3.49
CA GLY A 335 -30.56 1.49 4.80
C GLY A 335 -29.58 2.66 4.94
N ILE A 336 -29.29 3.40 3.86
CA ILE A 336 -28.35 4.51 3.88
C ILE A 336 -28.70 5.60 4.90
N ARG A 337 -30.02 5.78 5.18
CA ARG A 337 -30.49 6.81 6.12
C ARG A 337 -30.01 6.62 7.55
N THR A 338 -29.79 5.37 7.97
CA THR A 338 -29.38 5.00 9.33
C THR A 338 -27.97 4.40 9.40
N ALA A 339 -27.32 4.18 8.26
CA ALA A 339 -25.99 3.58 8.19
C ALA A 339 -24.95 4.42 8.97
N PRO A 340 -24.18 3.84 9.90
CA PRO A 340 -23.08 4.53 10.59
C PRO A 340 -21.84 4.66 9.72
N SER A 341 -21.64 3.71 8.81
CA SER A 341 -20.48 3.66 7.92
C SER A 341 -20.83 3.09 6.55
N ILE A 342 -20.19 3.60 5.52
CA ILE A 342 -20.29 3.12 4.14
C ILE A 342 -18.88 2.75 3.67
N ILE A 343 -18.71 1.52 3.18
CA ILE A 343 -17.46 1.05 2.58
C ILE A 343 -17.65 0.93 1.07
N ILE A 344 -16.87 1.68 0.30
CA ILE A 344 -16.96 1.68 -1.18
C ILE A 344 -15.81 0.86 -1.73
N THR A 345 -16.13 -0.23 -2.45
CA THR A 345 -15.17 -1.26 -2.86
C THR A 345 -15.30 -1.69 -4.32
N THR A 346 -15.86 -0.85 -5.19
CA THR A 346 -15.93 -1.20 -6.61
C THR A 346 -14.51 -1.30 -7.20
N HIS A 347 -14.38 -1.93 -8.36
CA HIS A 347 -13.07 -2.16 -8.97
C HIS A 347 -12.51 -0.94 -9.72
N ASP A 348 -13.29 0.11 -9.85
CA ASP A 348 -12.98 1.33 -10.60
C ASP A 348 -12.93 2.53 -9.66
N ASP A 349 -11.81 3.26 -9.67
CA ASP A 349 -11.58 4.38 -8.77
C ASP A 349 -12.46 5.59 -9.12
N ASP A 350 -12.82 5.77 -10.40
CA ASP A 350 -13.72 6.85 -10.84
C ASP A 350 -15.13 6.60 -10.32
N ILE A 351 -15.60 5.34 -10.38
CA ILE A 351 -16.87 4.94 -9.79
C ILE A 351 -16.83 5.11 -8.27
N ASN A 352 -15.71 4.79 -7.62
CA ASN A 352 -15.55 4.98 -6.18
C ASN A 352 -15.64 6.47 -5.81
N ALA A 353 -15.03 7.37 -6.58
CA ALA A 353 -15.13 8.82 -6.38
C ALA A 353 -16.57 9.31 -6.57
N TYR A 354 -17.24 8.88 -7.64
CA TYR A 354 -18.66 9.21 -7.90
C TYR A 354 -19.56 8.78 -6.73
N LEU A 355 -19.45 7.53 -6.29
CA LEU A 355 -20.26 7.00 -5.18
C LEU A 355 -19.93 7.71 -3.86
N THR A 356 -18.66 8.10 -3.65
CA THR A 356 -18.25 8.87 -2.47
C THR A 356 -18.95 10.22 -2.43
N ILE A 357 -18.92 11.00 -3.52
CA ILE A 357 -19.62 12.30 -3.63
C ILE A 357 -21.11 12.10 -3.39
N TYR A 358 -21.70 11.08 -4.03
CA TYR A 358 -23.13 10.83 -3.92
C TYR A 358 -23.56 10.46 -2.50
N CYS A 359 -22.87 9.54 -1.85
CA CYS A 359 -23.13 9.14 -0.47
C CYS A 359 -22.92 10.30 0.50
N ARG A 360 -21.87 11.13 0.33
CA ARG A 360 -21.60 12.30 1.14
C ARG A 360 -22.72 13.34 1.02
N ARG A 361 -23.24 13.54 -0.18
CA ARG A 361 -24.38 14.44 -0.42
C ARG A 361 -25.67 13.95 0.26
N LEU A 362 -25.91 12.64 0.23
CA LEU A 362 -27.09 12.04 0.88
C LEU A 362 -26.98 12.02 2.41
N ARG A 363 -25.77 11.84 2.92
CA ARG A 363 -25.46 11.73 4.35
C ARG A 363 -24.17 12.51 4.65
N PRO A 364 -24.29 13.81 4.98
CA PRO A 364 -23.13 14.66 5.30
C PRO A 364 -22.29 14.19 6.50
N ASP A 365 -22.91 13.46 7.41
CA ASP A 365 -22.34 13.00 8.68
C ASP A 365 -21.81 11.56 8.66
N VAL A 366 -22.14 10.75 7.64
CA VAL A 366 -21.78 9.33 7.62
C VAL A 366 -20.27 9.14 7.44
N GLN A 367 -19.71 8.11 8.08
CA GLN A 367 -18.34 7.70 7.78
C GLN A 367 -18.29 7.01 6.42
N ILE A 368 -17.44 7.51 5.52
CA ILE A 368 -17.19 6.91 4.21
C ILE A 368 -15.75 6.40 4.17
N ILE A 369 -15.60 5.10 3.96
CA ILE A 369 -14.33 4.42 3.78
C ILE A 369 -14.26 3.95 2.33
N SER A 370 -13.29 4.38 1.56
CA SER A 370 -13.15 3.98 0.16
C SER A 370 -11.87 3.20 -0.07
N ARG A 371 -11.91 2.27 -1.00
CA ARG A 371 -10.68 1.72 -1.55
C ARG A 371 -10.21 2.53 -2.74
N SER A 372 -8.90 2.55 -2.96
CA SER A 372 -8.29 2.94 -4.23
C SER A 372 -7.47 1.78 -4.80
N ASN A 373 -7.31 1.73 -6.11
CA ASN A 373 -6.37 0.84 -6.76
C ASN A 373 -4.96 1.44 -6.79
N LEU A 374 -4.87 2.76 -6.95
CA LEU A 374 -3.63 3.51 -7.15
C LEU A 374 -3.52 4.66 -6.15
N ASP A 375 -2.32 4.90 -5.66
CA ASP A 375 -2.05 5.93 -4.67
C ASP A 375 -2.35 7.34 -5.17
N ARG A 376 -2.13 7.61 -6.46
CA ARG A 376 -2.45 8.90 -7.07
C ARG A 376 -3.94 9.29 -6.99
N ASN A 377 -4.84 8.31 -6.82
CA ASN A 377 -6.29 8.53 -6.72
C ASN A 377 -6.76 8.73 -5.27
N VAL A 378 -5.90 8.49 -4.27
CA VAL A 378 -6.24 8.62 -2.85
C VAL A 378 -6.70 10.03 -2.54
N HIS A 379 -5.97 11.03 -2.99
CA HIS A 379 -6.30 12.43 -2.77
C HIS A 379 -7.65 12.81 -3.41
N VAL A 380 -7.96 12.29 -4.62
CA VAL A 380 -9.25 12.53 -5.31
C VAL A 380 -10.41 11.99 -4.48
N LEU A 381 -10.26 10.79 -3.92
CA LEU A 381 -11.28 10.16 -3.07
C LEU A 381 -11.49 10.92 -1.75
N HIS A 382 -10.43 11.45 -1.14
CA HIS A 382 -10.56 12.33 0.01
C HIS A 382 -11.27 13.64 -0.34
N ALA A 383 -10.90 14.28 -1.46
CA ALA A 383 -11.56 15.49 -1.96
C ALA A 383 -13.04 15.23 -2.32
N ALA A 384 -13.38 14.01 -2.74
CA ALA A 384 -14.76 13.57 -2.96
C ALA A 384 -15.56 13.41 -1.66
N GLY A 385 -14.90 13.43 -0.49
CA GLY A 385 -15.54 13.35 0.83
C GLY A 385 -15.34 12.02 1.57
N ALA A 386 -14.44 11.13 1.14
CA ALA A 386 -14.07 9.95 1.91
C ALA A 386 -13.32 10.37 3.18
N ASN A 387 -13.73 9.83 4.34
CA ASN A 387 -13.01 10.01 5.60
C ASN A 387 -11.71 9.24 5.61
N LEU A 388 -11.70 8.08 4.93
CA LEU A 388 -10.56 7.21 4.85
C LEU A 388 -10.48 6.55 3.49
N VAL A 389 -9.28 6.49 2.96
CA VAL A 389 -8.99 5.78 1.70
C VAL A 389 -7.83 4.81 1.92
N LEU A 390 -8.01 3.57 1.50
CA LEU A 390 -6.93 2.57 1.51
C LEU A 390 -6.59 2.16 0.07
N SER A 391 -5.32 2.31 -0.28
CA SER A 391 -4.80 1.93 -1.59
C SER A 391 -4.34 0.47 -1.61
N LEU A 392 -4.71 -0.25 -2.66
CA LEU A 392 -4.20 -1.60 -2.91
C LEU A 392 -2.71 -1.57 -3.28
N ALA A 393 -2.27 -0.56 -4.03
CA ALA A 393 -0.88 -0.41 -4.41
C ALA A 393 0.00 -0.16 -3.17
N SER A 394 -0.40 0.77 -2.27
CA SER A 394 0.27 1.00 -0.99
C SER A 394 0.34 -0.26 -0.13
N LEU A 395 -0.76 -1.01 -0.02
CA LEU A 395 -0.77 -2.25 0.76
C LEU A 395 0.25 -3.27 0.24
N VAL A 396 0.35 -3.42 -1.09
CA VAL A 396 1.33 -4.32 -1.71
C VAL A 396 2.75 -3.85 -1.42
N SER A 397 3.05 -2.57 -1.67
CA SER A 397 4.37 -1.98 -1.46
C SER A 397 4.80 -2.11 0.00
N THR A 398 3.93 -1.76 0.94
CA THR A 398 4.16 -1.90 2.39
C THR A 398 4.52 -3.35 2.77
N ARG A 399 3.77 -4.33 2.26
CA ARG A 399 4.05 -5.75 2.56
C ARG A 399 5.39 -6.23 2.00
N ILE A 400 5.75 -5.79 0.80
CA ILE A 400 7.01 -6.18 0.16
C ILE A 400 8.19 -5.51 0.85
N ILE A 401 8.13 -4.21 1.14
CA ILE A 401 9.20 -3.50 1.86
C ILE A 401 9.43 -4.12 3.24
N ASN A 402 8.37 -4.42 3.98
CA ASN A 402 8.49 -5.06 5.30
C ASN A 402 9.11 -6.46 5.26
N LEU A 403 9.06 -7.14 4.11
CA LEU A 403 9.77 -8.40 3.90
C LEU A 403 11.23 -8.20 3.48
N LEU A 404 11.53 -7.11 2.79
CA LEU A 404 12.89 -6.78 2.34
C LEU A 404 13.75 -6.26 3.49
N GLU A 405 13.18 -5.51 4.42
CA GLU A 405 13.87 -4.90 5.58
C GLU A 405 13.29 -5.42 6.92
N PRO A 406 13.36 -6.72 7.20
CA PRO A 406 12.80 -7.26 8.43
C PRO A 406 13.55 -6.69 9.64
N GLY A 407 12.83 -5.94 10.46
CA GLY A 407 13.34 -5.46 11.74
C GLY A 407 14.05 -4.09 11.72
N ARG A 408 14.33 -3.50 10.60
CA ARG A 408 14.99 -2.18 10.49
C ARG A 408 13.99 -1.06 10.20
N VAL A 409 13.15 -1.25 9.20
CA VAL A 409 12.04 -0.35 8.85
C VAL A 409 10.76 -1.14 8.87
N PHE A 410 9.72 -0.61 9.47
CA PHE A 410 8.37 -1.16 9.40
C PHE A 410 7.44 -0.09 8.83
N MET A 411 7.16 -0.22 7.54
CA MET A 411 6.18 0.64 6.89
C MET A 411 4.79 0.31 7.44
N LEU A 412 4.17 1.27 8.11
CA LEU A 412 2.81 1.15 8.67
C LEU A 412 1.75 1.36 7.59
N ASN A 413 1.97 2.41 6.82
CA ASN A 413 1.15 2.81 5.69
C ASN A 413 2.04 3.61 4.72
N GLU A 414 1.63 3.84 3.49
CA GLU A 414 2.40 4.71 2.60
C GLU A 414 2.52 6.11 3.21
N GLY A 415 3.76 6.56 3.37
CA GLY A 415 4.07 7.82 4.02
C GLY A 415 4.21 7.79 5.55
N LEU A 416 4.13 6.62 6.21
CA LEU A 416 4.38 6.51 7.64
C LEU A 416 5.19 5.26 7.97
N ASN A 417 6.42 5.47 8.41
CA ASN A 417 7.36 4.42 8.77
C ASN A 417 7.66 4.45 10.26
N ILE A 418 7.89 3.26 10.83
CA ILE A 418 8.65 3.11 12.06
C ILE A 418 9.99 2.53 11.69
N PHE A 419 11.05 3.16 12.11
CA PHE A 419 12.40 2.66 11.88
C PHE A 419 13.21 2.69 13.17
N ARG A 420 14.25 1.86 13.19
CA ARG A 420 15.16 1.75 14.31
C ARG A 420 16.51 2.33 13.93
N ALA A 421 17.09 3.08 14.86
CA ALA A 421 18.41 3.64 14.70
C ALA A 421 19.11 3.66 16.05
N ASP A 422 20.41 3.40 16.07
CA ASP A 422 21.19 3.50 17.29
C ASP A 422 21.43 4.97 17.65
N ALA A 423 21.45 5.27 18.93
CA ALA A 423 21.88 6.56 19.42
C ALA A 423 23.42 6.64 19.22
N GLY A 424 23.81 7.19 18.08
CA GLY A 424 25.23 7.40 17.76
C GLY A 424 25.87 8.45 18.67
N VAL A 425 27.18 8.62 18.52
CA VAL A 425 28.00 9.57 19.29
C VAL A 425 27.41 10.99 19.31
N GLU A 426 26.76 11.41 18.22
CA GLU A 426 26.13 12.74 18.13
C GLU A 426 24.93 12.93 19.07
N LEU A 427 24.24 11.87 19.45
CA LEU A 427 23.07 11.90 20.32
C LEU A 427 23.41 11.55 21.78
N ALA A 428 24.50 10.85 22.02
CA ALA A 428 24.95 10.47 23.36
C ALA A 428 25.14 11.70 24.25
N GLY A 429 24.60 11.66 25.48
CA GLY A 429 24.61 12.77 26.44
C GLY A 429 23.61 13.90 26.16
N LYS A 430 22.87 13.84 25.06
CA LYS A 430 21.78 14.78 24.80
C LYS A 430 20.45 14.23 25.32
N THR A 431 19.59 15.11 25.80
CA THR A 431 18.21 14.74 26.13
C THR A 431 17.32 14.76 24.88
N LEU A 432 16.17 14.09 24.94
CA LEU A 432 15.20 14.13 23.83
C LEU A 432 14.83 15.57 23.43
N ILE A 433 14.74 16.49 24.41
CA ILE A 433 14.47 17.91 24.17
C ILE A 433 15.62 18.58 23.40
N ASN A 434 16.86 18.32 23.80
CA ASN A 434 18.04 18.98 23.24
C ASN A 434 18.64 18.27 22.02
N SER A 435 18.17 17.07 21.70
CA SER A 435 18.63 16.28 20.54
C SER A 435 18.35 16.98 19.22
N GLY A 436 17.28 17.77 19.15
CA GLY A 436 16.83 18.42 17.93
C GLY A 436 16.22 17.45 16.90
N ILE A 437 16.04 16.16 17.21
CA ILE A 437 15.53 15.15 16.27
C ILE A 437 14.25 15.64 15.59
N ARG A 438 13.21 15.96 16.36
CA ARG A 438 11.92 16.41 15.80
C ARG A 438 12.05 17.68 14.95
N LYS A 439 12.85 18.65 15.42
CA LYS A 439 13.04 19.94 14.74
C LYS A 439 13.75 19.79 13.40
N ASN A 440 14.80 18.95 13.37
CA ASN A 440 15.68 18.83 12.21
C ASN A 440 15.19 17.81 11.20
N THR A 441 14.46 16.78 11.64
CA THR A 441 14.09 15.63 10.80
C THR A 441 12.59 15.38 10.70
N ARG A 442 11.78 16.04 11.53
CA ARG A 442 10.34 15.78 11.67
C ARG A 442 9.99 14.39 12.23
N CYS A 443 10.99 13.59 12.64
CA CYS A 443 10.75 12.31 13.29
C CYS A 443 10.33 12.47 14.75
N ASN A 444 9.46 11.58 15.23
CA ASN A 444 9.12 11.45 16.64
C ASN A 444 9.80 10.20 17.22
N VAL A 445 10.49 10.34 18.35
CA VAL A 445 11.00 9.19 19.13
C VAL A 445 9.84 8.65 19.96
N VAL A 446 9.44 7.40 19.73
CA VAL A 446 8.29 6.75 20.39
C VAL A 446 8.71 5.73 21.44
N ALA A 447 9.91 5.18 21.31
CA ALA A 447 10.53 4.36 22.36
C ALA A 447 12.05 4.41 22.28
N VAL A 448 12.69 4.04 23.36
CA VAL A 448 14.15 3.81 23.47
C VAL A 448 14.35 2.45 24.09
N LYS A 449 15.11 1.60 23.43
CA LYS A 449 15.58 0.36 24.03
C LYS A 449 17.00 0.61 24.55
N THR A 450 17.18 0.47 25.85
CA THR A 450 18.46 0.71 26.51
C THR A 450 19.45 -0.41 26.19
N VAL A 451 20.74 -0.15 26.41
CA VAL A 451 21.82 -1.14 26.28
C VAL A 451 21.53 -2.41 27.13
N ASP A 452 20.88 -2.25 28.27
CA ASP A 452 20.48 -3.36 29.15
C ASP A 452 19.27 -4.15 28.61
N GLY A 453 18.69 -3.72 27.48
CA GLY A 453 17.56 -4.39 26.82
C GLY A 453 16.19 -3.95 27.29
N GLU A 454 16.07 -3.02 28.24
CA GLU A 454 14.81 -2.44 28.68
C GLU A 454 14.22 -1.53 27.61
N MET A 455 12.93 -1.66 27.31
CA MET A 455 12.24 -0.79 26.35
C MET A 455 11.40 0.25 27.08
N LEU A 456 11.80 1.50 26.96
CA LEU A 456 11.11 2.67 27.51
C LEU A 456 10.18 3.25 26.44
N VAL A 457 8.87 3.00 26.59
CA VAL A 457 7.85 3.54 25.70
C VAL A 457 7.56 4.98 26.11
N ASN A 458 7.50 5.91 25.15
CA ASN A 458 7.31 7.34 25.37
C ASN A 458 8.28 7.90 26.45
N PRO A 459 9.61 7.79 26.23
CA PRO A 459 10.63 8.11 27.22
C PRO A 459 10.47 9.55 27.74
N ASP A 460 10.89 9.80 29.00
CA ASP A 460 10.90 11.14 29.56
C ASP A 460 11.71 12.09 28.64
N PRO A 461 11.16 13.23 28.26
CA PRO A 461 11.86 14.20 27.43
C PRO A 461 13.20 14.70 28.00
N LYS A 462 13.41 14.57 29.31
CA LYS A 462 14.64 14.95 30.02
C LYS A 462 15.65 13.79 30.12
N ARG A 463 15.28 12.57 29.72
CA ARG A 463 16.21 11.44 29.72
C ARG A 463 17.33 11.68 28.72
N GLU A 464 18.55 11.44 29.13
CA GLU A 464 19.72 11.46 28.27
C GLU A 464 19.83 10.17 27.47
N PHE A 465 20.26 10.27 26.21
CA PHE A 465 20.60 9.13 25.39
C PHE A 465 22.00 8.63 25.76
N HIS A 466 22.17 7.33 25.80
CA HIS A 466 23.46 6.69 25.98
C HIS A 466 23.92 6.07 24.65
N GLU A 467 25.20 5.98 24.46
CA GLU A 467 25.78 5.27 23.33
C GLU A 467 25.33 3.81 23.36
N GLY A 468 24.79 3.29 22.24
CA GLY A 468 24.21 1.94 22.16
C GLY A 468 22.72 1.85 22.53
N ASP A 469 22.07 2.95 22.93
CA ASP A 469 20.59 2.98 22.99
C ASP A 469 20.01 2.82 21.56
N GLU A 470 19.02 1.94 21.38
CA GLU A 470 18.30 1.78 20.12
C GLU A 470 17.02 2.63 20.15
N LEU A 471 16.93 3.61 19.26
CA LEU A 471 15.79 4.52 19.14
C LEU A 471 14.73 3.95 18.20
N PHE A 472 13.47 4.00 18.60
CA PHE A 472 12.33 3.73 17.73
C PHE A 472 11.74 5.07 17.29
N LEU A 473 11.86 5.36 16.01
CA LEU A 473 11.43 6.61 15.40
C LEU A 473 10.23 6.37 14.48
N ILE A 474 9.33 7.35 14.45
CA ILE A 474 8.20 7.37 13.52
C ILE A 474 8.23 8.65 12.71
N GLY A 475 8.05 8.54 11.40
CA GLY A 475 8.06 9.64 10.45
C GLY A 475 7.70 9.18 9.05
N ASP A 476 7.58 10.13 8.12
CA ASP A 476 7.47 9.83 6.70
C ASP A 476 8.84 9.45 6.10
N SER A 477 8.85 9.04 4.84
CA SER A 477 10.10 8.64 4.16
C SER A 477 11.12 9.77 4.07
N ASP A 478 10.66 11.02 3.93
CA ASP A 478 11.55 12.19 3.89
C ASP A 478 12.14 12.46 5.28
N ALA A 479 11.34 12.30 6.34
CA ALA A 479 11.78 12.42 7.71
C ALA A 479 12.82 11.33 8.07
N GLU A 480 12.59 10.10 7.62
CA GLU A 480 13.54 9.00 7.77
C GLU A 480 14.87 9.31 7.08
N THR A 481 14.83 9.76 5.82
CA THR A 481 16.01 10.16 5.06
C THR A 481 16.76 11.29 5.77
N ALA A 482 16.06 12.35 6.17
CA ALA A 482 16.65 13.48 6.90
C ALA A 482 17.29 13.05 8.23
N TYR A 483 16.72 12.04 8.90
CA TYR A 483 17.32 11.49 10.13
C TYR A 483 18.66 10.84 9.84
N TYR A 484 18.74 9.95 8.85
CA TYR A 484 19.96 9.26 8.51
C TYR A 484 21.05 10.22 7.99
N GLU A 485 20.70 11.16 7.10
CA GLU A 485 21.64 12.17 6.61
C GLU A 485 22.23 13.02 7.75
N ARG A 486 21.43 13.32 8.76
CA ARG A 486 21.86 14.22 9.85
C ARG A 486 22.61 13.51 10.97
N TYR A 487 22.18 12.31 11.36
CA TYR A 487 22.69 11.63 12.56
C TYR A 487 23.46 10.35 12.24
N TRP A 488 23.47 9.90 10.97
CA TRP A 488 24.19 8.71 10.53
C TRP A 488 24.70 8.81 9.09
N PRO A 489 25.54 9.80 8.77
CA PRO A 489 26.01 10.07 7.40
C PRO A 489 26.82 8.92 6.79
N ASP A 490 27.48 8.09 7.62
CA ASP A 490 28.36 6.99 7.17
C ASP A 490 27.63 5.67 6.88
N ARG A 491 26.30 5.65 6.84
CA ARG A 491 25.50 4.44 6.58
C ARG A 491 25.86 3.71 5.27
N GLY A 492 26.41 4.42 4.29
CA GLY A 492 26.80 3.86 2.99
C GLY A 492 28.10 3.05 3.00
N LEU A 493 28.88 3.07 4.08
CA LEU A 493 30.20 2.43 4.18
C LEU A 493 30.21 1.13 5.01
N MET A 494 29.14 0.84 5.75
CA MET A 494 29.04 -0.40 6.52
C MET A 494 28.25 -1.45 5.76
N GLU A 495 28.94 -2.33 5.03
CA GLU A 495 28.42 -3.65 4.67
C GLU A 495 28.36 -4.49 5.95
N GLU A 496 27.24 -4.43 6.67
CA GLU A 496 27.03 -5.22 7.87
C GLU A 496 26.70 -6.68 7.55
N GLU A 497 27.22 -7.58 8.36
CA GLU A 497 26.80 -8.97 8.50
C GLU A 497 25.30 -9.01 8.86
N GLU A 498 24.45 -9.14 7.86
CA GLU A 498 23.00 -9.33 8.06
C GLU A 498 22.76 -10.70 8.73
N PRO A 499 21.87 -10.76 9.75
CA PRO A 499 21.37 -12.04 10.22
C PRO A 499 20.74 -12.78 9.04
N SER A 500 21.07 -14.05 8.87
CA SER A 500 20.61 -14.84 7.71
C SER A 500 19.10 -14.70 7.54
N VAL A 501 18.64 -14.60 6.30
CA VAL A 501 17.22 -14.52 5.92
C VAL A 501 16.39 -15.59 6.63
N GLU A 502 17.02 -16.75 6.91
CA GLU A 502 16.42 -17.89 7.61
C GLU A 502 16.13 -17.59 9.11
N GLN A 503 16.99 -16.85 9.81
CA GLN A 503 16.76 -16.45 11.21
C GLN A 503 15.68 -15.36 11.31
N SER A 504 15.66 -14.41 10.38
CA SER A 504 14.64 -13.37 10.30
C SER A 504 13.27 -13.94 9.93
N LEU A 505 13.23 -14.95 9.06
CA LEU A 505 12.02 -15.69 8.69
C LEU A 505 11.48 -16.57 9.84
N ARG A 506 12.36 -17.20 10.64
CA ARG A 506 11.93 -17.97 11.83
C ARG A 506 11.29 -17.09 12.90
N THR A 507 11.82 -15.90 13.12
CA THR A 507 11.27 -14.94 14.09
C THR A 507 9.90 -14.38 13.64
N ALA A 508 9.69 -14.25 12.33
CA ALA A 508 8.39 -13.84 11.76
C ALA A 508 7.36 -14.99 11.67
N LEU A 509 7.79 -16.25 11.80
CA LEU A 509 6.92 -17.44 11.81
C LEU A 509 6.29 -17.73 13.19
N LEU A 510 6.83 -17.15 14.26
CA LEU A 510 6.36 -17.35 15.64
C LEU A 510 5.41 -16.22 16.11
N ARG A 511 4.97 -15.37 15.22
CA ARG A 511 3.98 -14.29 15.43
C ARG A 511 2.99 -14.25 14.26
#